data_9e64b9e3fed4bc31f703341924b5f9b3
#
_entry.id   9e64b9e3fed4bc31f703341924b5f9b3
#
_cell.length_a   1.000
_cell.length_b   1.000
_cell.length_c   1.000
_cell.angle_alpha   90.00
_cell.angle_beta   90.00
_cell.angle_gamma   90.00
#
_symmetry.space_group_name_H-M   'P 1'
#
loop_
_entity.id
_entity.type
_entity.pdbx_description
1 polymer ?
#
loop_
_entity_poly.entity_id
_entity_poly.type
_entity_poly.pdbx_seq_one_letter_code
_entity_poly.pdbx_strand_id
1 'polypeptide(L)'
;MAALRALWRLRGPSGLRAAGTRLGPAPARSRQWQPDMEWAQQFAGAIMYPSKATEKWVPPPWNDKDPVAHKKVASLTINFGPQHPAAHGVLRLVMELSGETVKRCDPHVGLLHRGTEKLIEYKTYLQALPYFDRLDYVSMMCNEQCYSLAVEKLLNIRPPPRAQWIRVLFAEITRLLNHIMAVTTHALDIGAMTPFFWMFEEREKMFEFYERVSGARMHAAYVRPGGVHQDLPLGLMDDIYEFVKNFSIRIDEVEEMLTNNRIWKNRTVDIGVITAEEALNYGFSGVMLRGSGIQWDLRKAQPYDVYDQVEFDVPIGSRGDCYDRYLCRVEEMRQSLRIILQCLNKMPPGEIKVDDAKVSPPKRAEMKVTCPQMSPGVPRGGWHSGQVTLRAGDTQHRLSLQAGLDRMSQGHMLADVVAIIGTQDIVFGEVDR
;
A
#
# COMPACT_ATOMS: atom_id res chain seq x y z
N MET A 1 -23.42 14.40 -25.14
CA MET A 1 -24.85 13.98 -25.16
C MET A 1 -25.58 14.19 -26.50
N ALA A 2 -24.93 14.68 -27.53
CA ALA A 2 -25.51 14.84 -28.87
C ALA A 2 -25.22 13.67 -29.83
N ALA A 3 -24.20 12.86 -29.57
CA ALA A 3 -23.81 11.75 -30.47
C ALA A 3 -24.61 10.45 -30.28
N LEU A 4 -25.32 10.28 -29.19
CA LEU A 4 -26.12 9.09 -28.89
C LEU A 4 -27.58 9.18 -29.42
N ARG A 5 -28.01 10.33 -29.90
CA ARG A 5 -29.35 10.51 -30.50
C ARG A 5 -29.42 10.27 -32.02
N ALA A 6 -28.28 10.10 -32.67
CA ALA A 6 -28.22 9.89 -34.13
C ALA A 6 -28.37 8.42 -34.56
N LEU A 7 -28.21 7.47 -33.69
CA LEU A 7 -28.27 6.03 -34.02
C LEU A 7 -29.66 5.41 -33.90
N TRP A 8 -30.66 6.14 -33.42
CA TRP A 8 -32.05 5.65 -33.27
C TRP A 8 -33.02 6.02 -34.35
N ARG A 9 -32.59 6.71 -35.44
CA ARG A 9 -33.47 7.15 -36.52
C ARG A 9 -33.32 6.42 -37.86
N LEU A 10 -32.61 5.28 -37.89
CA LEU A 10 -32.44 4.52 -39.16
C LEU A 10 -32.97 3.08 -39.08
N ARG A 11 -34.13 2.88 -38.49
CA ARG A 11 -34.93 1.66 -38.70
C ARG A 11 -36.38 2.03 -38.96
N GLY A 12 -36.65 2.36 -40.20
CA GLY A 12 -38.01 2.35 -40.78
C GLY A 12 -38.41 0.91 -41.11
N PRO A 13 -39.68 0.59 -41.05
CA PRO A 13 -40.17 -0.77 -41.32
C PRO A 13 -40.30 -0.99 -42.84
N SER A 14 -39.36 -1.76 -43.40
CA SER A 14 -39.60 -2.34 -44.76
C SER A 14 -40.25 -3.70 -44.56
N GLY A 15 -41.53 -3.74 -44.88
CA GLY A 15 -42.28 -4.98 -44.95
C GLY A 15 -41.77 -5.89 -46.07
N LEU A 16 -41.33 -7.06 -45.69
CA LEU A 16 -41.18 -8.20 -46.58
C LEU A 16 -42.22 -9.25 -46.17
N ARG A 17 -43.24 -9.43 -47.01
CA ARG A 17 -44.15 -10.55 -46.93
C ARG A 17 -43.36 -11.84 -47.12
N ALA A 18 -43.20 -12.60 -46.09
CA ALA A 18 -42.67 -13.98 -46.17
C ALA A 18 -43.79 -14.90 -46.66
N ALA A 19 -43.52 -15.58 -47.78
CA ALA A 19 -44.33 -16.68 -48.28
C ALA A 19 -44.35 -17.82 -47.21
N GLY A 20 -45.55 -18.24 -46.84
CA GLY A 20 -45.75 -19.31 -45.88
C GLY A 20 -45.30 -20.67 -46.42
N THR A 21 -44.19 -21.15 -45.89
CA THR A 21 -43.86 -22.54 -45.89
C THR A 21 -44.24 -23.09 -44.51
N ARG A 22 -45.24 -23.97 -44.49
CA ARG A 22 -45.60 -24.74 -43.29
C ARG A 22 -44.40 -25.62 -42.90
N LEU A 23 -43.65 -25.20 -41.93
CA LEU A 23 -42.69 -26.07 -41.21
C LEU A 23 -43.51 -26.95 -40.28
N GLY A 24 -43.48 -28.28 -40.58
CA GLY A 24 -43.98 -29.28 -39.67
C GLY A 24 -43.23 -29.21 -38.32
N PRO A 25 -43.81 -29.80 -37.26
CA PRO A 25 -43.16 -29.77 -35.94
C PRO A 25 -41.82 -30.50 -36.05
N ALA A 26 -40.73 -29.73 -35.87
CA ALA A 26 -39.41 -30.29 -35.75
C ALA A 26 -39.37 -31.22 -34.52
N PRO A 27 -38.86 -32.44 -34.64
CA PRO A 27 -38.71 -33.29 -33.50
C PRO A 27 -37.77 -32.61 -32.52
N ALA A 28 -38.29 -32.35 -31.35
CA ALA A 28 -37.50 -31.87 -30.21
C ALA A 28 -36.58 -32.98 -29.71
N ARG A 29 -35.55 -33.28 -30.48
CA ARG A 29 -34.36 -33.94 -29.97
C ARG A 29 -33.41 -32.87 -29.52
N SER A 30 -33.33 -32.67 -28.22
CA SER A 30 -32.18 -32.01 -27.61
C SER A 30 -30.93 -32.72 -28.16
N ARG A 31 -30.26 -32.10 -29.10
CA ARG A 31 -28.92 -32.56 -29.48
C ARG A 31 -28.07 -32.34 -28.26
N GLN A 32 -27.88 -33.37 -27.46
CA GLN A 32 -26.80 -33.39 -26.50
C GLN A 32 -25.52 -33.12 -27.29
N TRP A 33 -24.82 -32.07 -26.88
CA TRP A 33 -23.50 -31.79 -27.42
C TRP A 33 -22.63 -33.04 -27.18
N GLN A 34 -22.05 -33.59 -28.23
CA GLN A 34 -21.06 -34.68 -28.12
C GLN A 34 -19.73 -34.11 -28.55
N PRO A 35 -18.67 -34.36 -27.77
CA PRO A 35 -17.34 -33.92 -28.13
C PRO A 35 -16.90 -34.63 -29.43
N ASP A 36 -16.13 -33.92 -30.22
CA ASP A 36 -15.47 -34.44 -31.40
C ASP A 36 -14.62 -35.68 -31.03
N MET A 37 -14.61 -36.67 -31.89
CA MET A 37 -13.88 -37.92 -31.63
C MET A 37 -12.36 -37.70 -31.49
N GLU A 38 -11.80 -36.76 -32.23
CA GLU A 38 -10.38 -36.39 -32.09
C GLU A 38 -10.12 -35.74 -30.74
N TRP A 39 -11.05 -34.88 -30.26
CA TRP A 39 -10.97 -34.27 -28.96
C TRP A 39 -11.13 -35.28 -27.83
N ALA A 40 -12.04 -36.23 -27.97
CA ALA A 40 -12.25 -37.30 -27.00
C ALA A 40 -11.06 -38.26 -26.86
N GLN A 41 -10.28 -38.46 -27.94
CA GLN A 41 -9.07 -39.27 -27.90
C GLN A 41 -7.90 -38.62 -27.15
N GLN A 42 -7.81 -37.29 -27.16
CA GLN A 42 -6.79 -36.56 -26.39
C GLN A 42 -6.97 -36.72 -24.87
N PHE A 43 -8.18 -37.03 -24.44
CA PHE A 43 -8.54 -37.18 -23.02
C PHE A 43 -8.92 -38.62 -22.69
N ALA A 44 -8.34 -39.60 -23.40
CA ALA A 44 -8.58 -41.04 -23.18
C ALA A 44 -8.24 -41.40 -21.72
N GLY A 45 -9.26 -41.64 -20.90
CA GLY A 45 -9.16 -41.88 -19.47
C GLY A 45 -9.76 -40.79 -18.57
N ALA A 46 -10.08 -39.59 -19.11
CA ALA A 46 -10.82 -38.56 -18.38
C ALA A 46 -12.32 -38.65 -18.73
N ILE A 47 -13.14 -39.05 -17.78
CA ILE A 47 -14.59 -39.17 -17.98
C ILE A 47 -15.21 -37.81 -17.67
N MET A 48 -15.47 -36.98 -18.70
CA MET A 48 -16.11 -35.68 -18.56
C MET A 48 -17.65 -35.74 -18.67
N TYR A 49 -18.21 -36.84 -19.21
CA TYR A 49 -19.66 -36.98 -19.38
C TYR A 49 -20.12 -38.37 -18.98
N PRO A 50 -21.38 -38.52 -18.54
CA PRO A 50 -21.95 -39.82 -18.24
C PRO A 50 -21.91 -40.72 -19.48
N SER A 51 -21.20 -41.82 -19.41
CA SER A 51 -21.16 -42.87 -20.41
C SER A 51 -21.78 -44.16 -19.84
N LYS A 52 -22.12 -45.11 -20.67
CA LYS A 52 -22.60 -46.43 -20.19
C LYS A 52 -21.63 -47.12 -19.23
N ALA A 53 -20.34 -46.75 -19.27
CA ALA A 53 -19.34 -47.23 -18.31
C ALA A 53 -19.44 -46.50 -16.96
N THR A 54 -19.85 -45.23 -16.96
CA THR A 54 -20.04 -44.43 -15.75
C THR A 54 -21.41 -44.59 -15.09
N GLU A 55 -22.41 -45.10 -15.84
CA GLU A 55 -23.71 -45.48 -15.26
C GLU A 55 -23.60 -46.61 -14.23
N LYS A 56 -22.53 -47.39 -14.30
CA LYS A 56 -22.20 -48.42 -13.31
C LYS A 56 -21.35 -47.93 -12.15
N TRP A 57 -20.90 -46.68 -12.19
CA TRP A 57 -20.10 -46.09 -11.11
C TRP A 57 -21.02 -45.76 -9.91
N VAL A 58 -20.83 -46.50 -8.85
CA VAL A 58 -21.44 -46.22 -7.56
C VAL A 58 -20.45 -45.38 -6.80
N PRO A 59 -20.80 -44.13 -6.40
CA PRO A 59 -19.90 -43.34 -5.57
C PRO A 59 -19.56 -44.13 -4.29
N PRO A 60 -18.31 -44.14 -3.84
CA PRO A 60 -17.95 -44.78 -2.59
C PRO A 60 -18.85 -44.21 -1.48
N PRO A 61 -19.29 -45.03 -0.53
CA PRO A 61 -20.14 -44.55 0.56
C PRO A 61 -19.39 -43.47 1.33
N TRP A 62 -20.00 -42.31 1.45
CA TRP A 62 -19.53 -41.19 2.29
C TRP A 62 -19.69 -41.61 3.75
N ASN A 63 -18.81 -42.45 4.23
CA ASN A 63 -18.75 -42.85 5.62
C ASN A 63 -17.35 -42.53 6.13
N ASP A 64 -17.28 -42.13 7.41
CA ASP A 64 -16.07 -41.71 8.13
C ASP A 64 -14.95 -42.76 8.18
N LYS A 65 -15.06 -43.81 7.42
CA LYS A 65 -14.04 -44.89 7.23
C LYS A 65 -13.38 -44.79 5.85
N ASP A 66 -13.08 -43.57 5.43
CA ASP A 66 -12.39 -43.38 4.16
C ASP A 66 -10.93 -43.88 4.27
N PRO A 67 -10.50 -44.88 3.49
CA PRO A 67 -9.12 -45.36 3.51
C PRO A 67 -8.11 -44.33 3.01
N VAL A 68 -8.56 -43.12 2.64
CA VAL A 68 -7.74 -42.01 2.17
C VAL A 68 -6.90 -41.36 3.29
N ALA A 69 -7.20 -41.65 4.56
CA ALA A 69 -6.45 -41.07 5.71
C ALA A 69 -4.94 -41.38 5.70
N HIS A 70 -4.46 -42.28 4.86
CA HIS A 70 -3.04 -42.62 4.71
C HIS A 70 -2.43 -42.27 3.34
N LYS A 71 -3.19 -41.73 2.40
CA LYS A 71 -2.58 -41.19 1.19
C LYS A 71 -1.82 -39.90 1.60
N LYS A 72 -0.51 -39.88 1.47
CA LYS A 72 0.26 -38.66 1.51
C LYS A 72 -0.38 -37.66 0.53
N VAL A 73 -1.01 -36.63 1.04
CA VAL A 73 -1.53 -35.57 0.20
C VAL A 73 -0.32 -35.00 -0.53
N ALA A 74 -0.33 -35.13 -1.87
CA ALA A 74 0.74 -34.55 -2.67
C ALA A 74 0.73 -33.04 -2.43
N SER A 75 1.85 -32.45 -2.02
CA SER A 75 1.96 -31.00 -1.91
C SER A 75 1.86 -30.40 -3.30
N LEU A 76 1.03 -29.38 -3.43
CA LEU A 76 0.88 -28.60 -4.65
C LEU A 76 1.71 -27.32 -4.53
N THR A 77 2.62 -27.11 -5.47
CA THR A 77 3.35 -25.83 -5.55
C THR A 77 2.66 -24.91 -6.54
N ILE A 78 2.29 -23.72 -6.10
CA ILE A 78 1.65 -22.71 -6.94
C ILE A 78 2.44 -21.40 -6.90
N ASN A 79 2.32 -20.61 -8.00
CA ASN A 79 2.79 -19.24 -8.04
C ASN A 79 1.59 -18.30 -7.80
N PHE A 80 1.66 -17.50 -6.74
CA PHE A 80 0.73 -16.43 -6.48
C PHE A 80 1.38 -15.11 -6.93
N GLY A 81 0.83 -14.51 -7.97
CA GLY A 81 1.43 -13.33 -8.60
C GLY A 81 2.62 -13.65 -9.54
N PRO A 82 3.20 -12.62 -10.20
CA PRO A 82 2.87 -11.19 -10.08
C PRO A 82 1.53 -10.76 -10.69
N GLN A 83 0.97 -11.53 -11.62
CA GLN A 83 -0.34 -11.24 -12.21
C GLN A 83 -1.44 -11.77 -11.29
N HIS A 84 -1.67 -11.05 -10.21
CA HIS A 84 -2.77 -11.24 -9.28
C HIS A 84 -3.09 -9.89 -8.61
N PRO A 85 -4.36 -9.49 -8.44
CA PRO A 85 -4.70 -8.19 -7.83
C PRO A 85 -4.04 -7.96 -6.48
N ALA A 86 -4.07 -8.95 -5.59
CA ALA A 86 -3.49 -8.85 -4.25
C ALA A 86 -1.95 -8.98 -4.21
N ALA A 87 -1.29 -9.25 -5.33
CA ALA A 87 0.17 -9.23 -5.45
C ALA A 87 0.72 -7.86 -5.84
N HIS A 88 -0.13 -6.85 -5.96
CA HIS A 88 0.22 -5.47 -6.31
C HIS A 88 1.05 -5.32 -7.61
N GLY A 89 0.96 -6.30 -8.50
CA GLY A 89 1.62 -6.33 -9.81
C GLY A 89 3.08 -6.79 -9.81
N VAL A 90 3.73 -6.93 -8.65
CA VAL A 90 5.19 -7.15 -8.56
C VAL A 90 5.62 -8.21 -7.54
N LEU A 91 4.71 -8.74 -6.75
CA LEU A 91 5.00 -9.81 -5.80
C LEU A 91 4.80 -11.18 -6.46
N ARG A 92 5.81 -12.02 -6.38
CA ARG A 92 5.70 -13.43 -6.72
C ARG A 92 5.89 -14.26 -5.45
N LEU A 93 4.86 -15.01 -5.07
CA LEU A 93 4.94 -15.97 -3.98
C LEU A 93 4.96 -17.39 -4.57
N VAL A 94 5.99 -18.15 -4.24
CA VAL A 94 6.02 -19.58 -4.50
C VAL A 94 5.51 -20.28 -3.24
N MET A 95 4.30 -20.83 -3.31
CA MET A 95 3.64 -21.43 -2.17
C MET A 95 3.52 -22.93 -2.31
N GLU A 96 3.82 -23.63 -1.24
CA GLU A 96 3.56 -25.06 -1.10
C GLU A 96 2.27 -25.27 -0.30
N LEU A 97 1.28 -25.90 -0.94
CA LEU A 97 -0.01 -26.16 -0.35
C LEU A 97 -0.17 -27.66 -0.02
N SER A 98 -0.87 -27.93 1.08
CA SER A 98 -1.39 -29.24 1.41
C SER A 98 -2.92 -29.20 1.36
N GLY A 99 -3.50 -29.57 0.22
CA GLY A 99 -4.87 -29.22 -0.08
C GLY A 99 -4.98 -27.69 -0.26
N GLU A 100 -5.79 -27.02 0.56
CA GLU A 100 -5.96 -25.57 0.57
C GLU A 100 -5.14 -24.84 1.64
N THR A 101 -4.44 -25.61 2.49
CA THR A 101 -3.65 -25.04 3.60
C THR A 101 -2.22 -24.79 3.17
N VAL A 102 -1.72 -23.60 3.48
CA VAL A 102 -0.34 -23.20 3.18
C VAL A 102 0.62 -23.87 4.15
N LYS A 103 1.61 -24.59 3.62
CA LYS A 103 2.72 -25.15 4.38
C LYS A 103 3.93 -24.25 4.42
N ARG A 104 4.23 -23.62 3.28
CA ARG A 104 5.37 -22.74 3.12
C ARG A 104 5.05 -21.66 2.10
N CYS A 105 5.54 -20.47 2.37
CA CYS A 105 5.43 -19.32 1.49
C CYS A 105 6.83 -18.75 1.24
N ASP A 106 7.28 -18.73 0.01
CA ASP A 106 8.58 -18.18 -0.39
C ASP A 106 8.39 -16.95 -1.27
N PRO A 107 8.57 -15.73 -0.71
CA PRO A 107 8.40 -14.50 -1.46
C PRO A 107 9.61 -14.19 -2.33
N HIS A 108 9.37 -14.00 -3.63
CA HIS A 108 10.34 -13.57 -4.61
C HIS A 108 10.10 -12.09 -4.94
N VAL A 109 11.04 -11.25 -4.52
CA VAL A 109 11.05 -9.80 -4.75
C VAL A 109 12.11 -9.43 -5.78
N GLY A 110 12.04 -8.20 -6.31
CA GLY A 110 12.99 -7.69 -7.30
C GLY A 110 12.35 -7.28 -8.63
N LEU A 111 11.06 -7.53 -8.81
CA LEU A 111 10.36 -7.16 -10.05
C LEU A 111 10.17 -5.64 -10.22
N LEU A 112 10.34 -4.87 -9.14
CA LEU A 112 10.34 -3.41 -9.14
C LEU A 112 11.72 -2.84 -8.78
N HIS A 113 12.79 -3.60 -8.99
CA HIS A 113 14.14 -3.09 -8.75
C HIS A 113 14.55 -2.08 -9.83
N ARG A 114 14.86 -0.86 -9.40
CA ARG A 114 15.19 0.28 -10.27
C ARG A 114 16.65 0.73 -10.18
N GLY A 115 17.45 0.06 -9.36
CA GLY A 115 18.85 0.40 -9.12
C GLY A 115 19.04 1.74 -8.42
N THR A 116 18.10 2.15 -7.57
CA THR A 116 18.08 3.47 -6.91
C THR A 116 19.35 3.74 -6.13
N GLU A 117 19.86 2.78 -5.38
CA GLU A 117 21.09 2.91 -4.60
C GLU A 117 22.30 3.23 -5.50
N LYS A 118 22.41 2.53 -6.62
CA LYS A 118 23.50 2.75 -7.58
C LYS A 118 23.40 4.11 -8.27
N LEU A 119 22.19 4.54 -8.61
CA LEU A 119 21.96 5.85 -9.24
C LEU A 119 22.30 7.01 -8.31
N ILE A 120 21.96 6.91 -7.03
CA ILE A 120 22.26 7.94 -6.02
C ILE A 120 23.75 8.16 -5.82
N GLU A 121 24.59 7.13 -6.03
CA GLU A 121 26.04 7.25 -5.93
C GLU A 121 26.64 8.33 -6.85
N TYR A 122 25.98 8.65 -7.95
CA TYR A 122 26.42 9.66 -8.92
C TYR A 122 25.80 11.05 -8.71
N LYS A 123 25.03 11.24 -7.64
CA LYS A 123 24.25 12.45 -7.37
C LYS A 123 24.79 13.22 -6.17
N THR A 124 24.50 14.51 -6.13
CA THR A 124 24.67 15.31 -4.90
C THR A 124 23.53 14.96 -3.92
N TYR A 125 23.67 15.32 -2.64
CA TYR A 125 22.62 15.08 -1.65
C TYR A 125 21.27 15.71 -2.06
N LEU A 126 21.28 16.92 -2.60
CA LEU A 126 20.05 17.57 -3.07
C LEU A 126 19.45 16.87 -4.30
N GLN A 127 20.30 16.37 -5.22
CA GLN A 127 19.83 15.62 -6.39
C GLN A 127 19.38 14.19 -6.03
N ALA A 128 19.83 13.66 -4.91
CA ALA A 128 19.40 12.36 -4.42
C ALA A 128 17.99 12.37 -3.79
N LEU A 129 17.59 13.52 -3.25
CA LEU A 129 16.30 13.66 -2.57
C LEU A 129 15.08 13.15 -3.38
N PRO A 130 14.90 13.46 -4.66
CA PRO A 130 13.78 12.95 -5.45
C PRO A 130 13.71 11.43 -5.56
N TYR A 131 14.81 10.72 -5.41
CA TYR A 131 14.79 9.25 -5.41
C TYR A 131 14.07 8.68 -4.19
N PHE A 132 14.15 9.36 -3.05
CA PHE A 132 13.49 8.94 -1.81
C PHE A 132 11.98 9.02 -1.92
N ASP A 133 11.44 10.02 -2.61
CA ASP A 133 9.99 10.12 -2.88
C ASP A 133 9.45 8.90 -3.62
N ARG A 134 10.30 8.25 -4.41
CA ARG A 134 9.95 7.12 -5.27
C ARG A 134 10.27 5.75 -4.66
N LEU A 135 10.80 5.72 -3.46
CA LEU A 135 10.99 4.47 -2.71
C LEU A 135 9.66 4.01 -2.14
N ASP A 136 9.19 4.63 -1.08
CA ASP A 136 7.82 4.49 -0.62
C ASP A 136 6.97 5.58 -1.26
N TYR A 137 6.40 5.29 -2.42
CA TYR A 137 5.59 6.25 -3.18
C TYR A 137 4.19 6.48 -2.58
N VAL A 138 3.89 5.91 -1.44
CA VAL A 138 2.67 6.16 -0.67
C VAL A 138 2.91 7.19 0.44
N SER A 139 4.14 7.26 0.97
CA SER A 139 4.54 8.15 2.09
C SER A 139 5.67 9.10 1.70
N MET A 140 5.49 9.88 0.63
CA MET A 140 6.56 10.65 -0.02
C MET A 140 7.26 11.64 0.92
N MET A 141 6.53 12.55 1.56
CA MET A 141 7.17 13.56 2.41
C MET A 141 7.74 12.99 3.71
N CYS A 142 7.28 11.84 4.19
CA CYS A 142 7.92 11.14 5.30
C CYS A 142 9.32 10.63 4.92
N ASN A 143 9.48 10.11 3.69
CA ASN A 143 10.77 9.70 3.16
C ASN A 143 11.73 10.88 3.01
N GLU A 144 11.24 12.00 2.48
CA GLU A 144 12.01 13.25 2.38
C GLU A 144 12.46 13.73 3.75
N GLN A 145 11.59 13.68 4.75
CA GLN A 145 11.89 14.07 6.12
C GLN A 145 12.97 13.18 6.73
N CYS A 146 12.84 11.87 6.59
CA CYS A 146 13.83 10.91 7.10
C CYS A 146 15.21 11.19 6.48
N TYR A 147 15.28 11.36 5.17
CA TYR A 147 16.51 11.72 4.47
C TYR A 147 17.08 13.05 4.94
N SER A 148 16.25 14.08 5.01
CA SER A 148 16.69 15.42 5.44
C SER A 148 17.24 15.43 6.86
N LEU A 149 16.57 14.74 7.80
CA LEU A 149 17.05 14.57 9.18
C LEU A 149 18.41 13.84 9.25
N ALA A 150 18.61 12.82 8.41
CA ALA A 150 19.88 12.11 8.35
C ALA A 150 21.02 13.02 7.87
N VAL A 151 20.79 13.80 6.81
CA VAL A 151 21.76 14.76 6.27
C VAL A 151 22.03 15.90 7.26
N GLU A 152 21.00 16.44 7.90
CA GLU A 152 21.11 17.49 8.92
C GLU A 152 21.92 17.03 10.13
N LYS A 153 21.70 15.80 10.56
CA LYS A 153 22.49 15.19 11.64
C LYS A 153 23.97 15.05 11.28
N LEU A 154 24.27 14.66 10.04
CA LEU A 154 25.67 14.57 9.54
C LEU A 154 26.34 15.93 9.45
N LEU A 155 25.61 16.98 9.05
CA LEU A 155 26.11 18.32 8.92
C LEU A 155 26.03 19.14 10.22
N ASN A 156 25.41 18.58 11.26
CA ASN A 156 25.13 19.24 12.53
C ASN A 156 24.34 20.55 12.36
N ILE A 157 23.28 20.51 11.53
CA ILE A 157 22.41 21.64 11.21
C ILE A 157 21.06 21.41 11.87
N ARG A 158 20.45 22.50 12.36
CA ARG A 158 19.09 22.48 12.87
C ARG A 158 18.19 23.39 12.04
N PRO A 159 17.09 22.88 11.48
CA PRO A 159 16.15 23.70 10.72
C PRO A 159 15.42 24.71 11.62
N PRO A 160 14.95 25.86 11.07
CA PRO A 160 14.20 26.85 11.82
C PRO A 160 12.88 26.28 12.40
N PRO A 161 12.39 26.83 13.53
CA PRO A 161 11.18 26.31 14.18
C PRO A 161 9.96 26.23 13.26
N ARG A 162 9.70 27.25 12.44
CA ARG A 162 8.61 27.24 11.47
C ARG A 162 8.71 26.07 10.50
N ALA A 163 9.90 25.80 9.98
CA ALA A 163 10.12 24.66 9.08
C ALA A 163 9.85 23.32 9.76
N GLN A 164 10.21 23.18 11.03
CA GLN A 164 9.94 21.96 11.80
C GLN A 164 8.42 21.73 11.96
N TRP A 165 7.65 22.77 12.24
CA TRP A 165 6.19 22.69 12.33
C TRP A 165 5.54 22.32 10.98
N ILE A 166 6.01 22.91 9.88
CA ILE A 166 5.55 22.58 8.53
C ILE A 166 5.85 21.11 8.19
N ARG A 167 7.05 20.62 8.55
CA ARG A 167 7.41 19.22 8.35
C ARG A 167 6.50 18.27 9.10
N VAL A 168 6.23 18.52 10.37
CA VAL A 168 5.32 17.69 11.18
C VAL A 168 3.90 17.74 10.62
N LEU A 169 3.42 18.92 10.20
CA LEU A 169 2.12 19.05 9.55
C LEU A 169 2.00 18.13 8.32
N PHE A 170 2.96 18.22 7.41
CA PHE A 170 2.93 17.40 6.20
C PHE A 170 3.28 15.92 6.44
N ALA A 171 4.07 15.61 7.47
CA ALA A 171 4.30 14.22 7.86
C ALA A 171 3.00 13.54 8.33
N GLU A 172 2.15 14.24 9.07
CA GLU A 172 0.87 13.68 9.50
C GLU A 172 -0.18 13.63 8.36
N ILE A 173 -0.19 14.60 7.45
CA ILE A 173 -0.99 14.51 6.21
C ILE A 173 -0.53 13.30 5.38
N THR A 174 0.76 13.07 5.27
CA THR A 174 1.34 11.90 4.60
C THR A 174 0.94 10.60 5.28
N ARG A 175 0.90 10.57 6.61
CA ARG A 175 0.42 9.42 7.38
C ARG A 175 -1.04 9.12 7.10
N LEU A 176 -1.89 10.13 6.98
CA LEU A 176 -3.28 9.95 6.54
C LEU A 176 -3.34 9.35 5.13
N LEU A 177 -2.56 9.87 4.19
CA LEU A 177 -2.47 9.34 2.82
C LEU A 177 -2.08 7.86 2.81
N ASN A 178 -1.09 7.48 3.61
CA ASN A 178 -0.63 6.09 3.73
C ASN A 178 -1.68 5.19 4.36
N HIS A 179 -2.28 5.59 5.47
CA HIS A 179 -3.26 4.76 6.16
C HIS A 179 -4.55 4.58 5.36
N ILE A 180 -4.97 5.61 4.60
CA ILE A 180 -6.05 5.48 3.64
C ILE A 180 -5.73 4.40 2.60
N MET A 181 -4.55 4.48 1.99
CA MET A 181 -4.12 3.49 1.01
C MET A 181 -4.10 2.09 1.64
N ALA A 182 -3.44 1.92 2.77
CA ALA A 182 -3.28 0.64 3.44
C ALA A 182 -4.63 0.01 3.81
N VAL A 183 -5.50 0.75 4.49
CA VAL A 183 -6.80 0.24 4.96
C VAL A 183 -7.73 -0.07 3.79
N THR A 184 -7.82 0.82 2.81
CA THR A 184 -8.79 0.66 1.72
C THR A 184 -8.36 -0.36 0.69
N THR A 185 -7.06 -0.50 0.39
CA THR A 185 -6.56 -1.57 -0.48
C THR A 185 -6.61 -2.93 0.22
N HIS A 186 -6.37 -3.00 1.52
CA HIS A 186 -6.57 -4.22 2.32
C HIS A 186 -8.05 -4.66 2.28
N ALA A 187 -8.98 -3.71 2.45
CA ALA A 187 -10.41 -3.98 2.32
C ALA A 187 -10.78 -4.45 0.89
N LEU A 188 -10.21 -3.81 -0.14
CA LEU A 188 -10.40 -4.18 -1.53
C LEU A 188 -9.93 -5.62 -1.81
N ASP A 189 -8.77 -6.02 -1.30
CA ASP A 189 -8.21 -7.35 -1.47
C ASP A 189 -9.08 -8.44 -0.81
N ILE A 190 -9.77 -8.10 0.27
CA ILE A 190 -10.74 -8.98 0.94
C ILE A 190 -12.10 -8.98 0.22
N GLY A 191 -12.37 -7.97 -0.63
CA GLY A 191 -13.57 -7.86 -1.44
C GLY A 191 -14.47 -6.65 -1.14
N ALA A 192 -14.12 -5.80 -0.18
CA ALA A 192 -14.83 -4.57 0.14
C ALA A 192 -14.27 -3.39 -0.67
N MET A 193 -14.80 -3.17 -1.88
CA MET A 193 -14.29 -2.13 -2.78
C MET A 193 -14.81 -0.72 -2.49
N THR A 194 -15.94 -0.57 -1.82
CA THR A 194 -16.60 0.73 -1.60
C THR A 194 -15.75 1.69 -0.77
N PRO A 195 -15.11 1.31 0.35
CA PRO A 195 -14.25 2.19 1.12
C PRO A 195 -13.10 2.78 0.30
N PHE A 196 -12.57 2.01 -0.67
CA PHE A 196 -11.52 2.48 -1.57
C PHE A 196 -11.97 3.73 -2.35
N PHE A 197 -13.13 3.71 -2.98
CA PHE A 197 -13.63 4.85 -3.75
C PHE A 197 -13.92 6.06 -2.88
N TRP A 198 -14.53 5.87 -1.72
CA TRP A 198 -14.85 6.97 -0.81
C TRP A 198 -13.61 7.68 -0.27
N MET A 199 -12.64 6.91 0.18
CA MET A 199 -11.44 7.48 0.79
C MET A 199 -10.44 8.01 -0.23
N PHE A 200 -10.47 7.50 -1.47
CA PHE A 200 -9.63 8.04 -2.54
C PHE A 200 -10.08 9.43 -3.00
N GLU A 201 -11.37 9.77 -2.85
CA GLU A 201 -11.84 11.16 -3.01
C GLU A 201 -11.16 12.08 -1.98
N GLU A 202 -11.08 11.66 -0.72
CA GLU A 202 -10.41 12.43 0.32
C GLU A 202 -8.89 12.50 0.08
N ARG A 203 -8.31 11.43 -0.46
CA ARG A 203 -6.90 11.39 -0.85
C ARG A 203 -6.58 12.41 -1.93
N GLU A 204 -7.46 12.61 -2.91
CA GLU A 204 -7.30 13.64 -3.93
C GLU A 204 -7.26 15.08 -3.34
N LYS A 205 -8.07 15.36 -2.33
CA LYS A 205 -8.05 16.66 -1.63
C LYS A 205 -6.70 16.92 -0.95
N MET A 206 -6.10 15.89 -0.35
CA MET A 206 -4.76 16.00 0.24
C MET A 206 -3.66 16.16 -0.81
N PHE A 207 -3.79 15.57 -1.99
CA PHE A 207 -2.87 15.81 -3.09
C PHE A 207 -2.94 17.24 -3.62
N GLU A 208 -4.09 17.91 -3.52
CA GLU A 208 -4.18 19.34 -3.80
C GLU A 208 -3.32 20.16 -2.83
N PHE A 209 -3.30 19.79 -1.54
CA PHE A 209 -2.41 20.46 -0.57
C PHE A 209 -0.94 20.28 -0.94
N TYR A 210 -0.54 19.08 -1.37
CA TYR A 210 0.80 18.81 -1.89
C TYR A 210 1.13 19.67 -3.10
N GLU A 211 0.23 19.75 -4.05
CA GLU A 211 0.41 20.52 -5.27
C GLU A 211 0.53 22.02 -4.98
N ARG A 212 -0.24 22.56 -4.06
CA ARG A 212 -0.21 23.97 -3.69
C ARG A 212 1.11 24.39 -3.06
N VAL A 213 1.78 23.51 -2.32
CA VAL A 213 3.07 23.83 -1.68
C VAL A 213 4.28 23.50 -2.55
N SER A 214 4.18 22.54 -3.44
CA SER A 214 5.34 22.02 -4.19
C SER A 214 5.21 22.12 -5.71
N GLY A 215 4.00 22.26 -6.23
CA GLY A 215 3.70 22.17 -7.66
C GLY A 215 3.55 20.73 -8.18
N ALA A 216 3.70 19.72 -7.29
CA ALA A 216 3.53 18.31 -7.64
C ALA A 216 2.54 17.63 -6.70
N ARG A 217 1.66 16.79 -7.26
CA ARG A 217 0.63 16.09 -6.49
C ARG A 217 1.19 14.99 -5.59
N MET A 218 2.26 14.33 -5.98
CA MET A 218 2.83 13.20 -5.26
C MET A 218 4.30 13.43 -4.88
N HIS A 219 5.19 13.37 -5.84
CA HIS A 219 6.64 13.45 -5.64
C HIS A 219 7.08 14.91 -5.55
N ALA A 220 6.92 15.46 -4.36
CA ALA A 220 6.98 16.89 -4.10
C ALA A 220 8.40 17.44 -4.00
N ALA A 221 9.36 16.66 -3.48
CA ALA A 221 10.71 17.12 -3.11
C ALA A 221 10.67 18.44 -2.30
N TYR A 222 9.71 18.51 -1.38
CA TYR A 222 9.37 19.73 -0.62
C TYR A 222 10.21 19.88 0.64
N VAL A 223 10.31 18.81 1.44
CA VAL A 223 11.16 18.77 2.64
C VAL A 223 12.60 18.55 2.18
N ARG A 224 13.47 19.49 2.55
CA ARG A 224 14.88 19.49 2.11
C ARG A 224 15.82 19.67 3.30
N PRO A 225 17.07 19.20 3.23
CA PRO A 225 18.04 19.49 4.25
C PRO A 225 18.12 20.99 4.53
N GLY A 226 17.97 21.39 5.81
CA GLY A 226 17.96 22.77 6.24
C GLY A 226 16.56 23.41 6.32
N GLY A 227 15.49 22.72 5.99
CA GLY A 227 14.11 23.23 6.10
C GLY A 227 13.14 22.71 5.07
N VAL A 228 12.36 23.60 4.45
CA VAL A 228 11.41 23.29 3.38
C VAL A 228 11.65 24.17 2.16
N HIS A 229 11.16 23.74 1.00
CA HIS A 229 11.45 24.43 -0.26
C HIS A 229 10.87 25.83 -0.32
N GLN A 230 9.62 26.02 0.10
CA GLN A 230 8.90 27.28 0.12
C GLN A 230 7.89 27.32 1.28
N ASP A 231 7.44 28.51 1.64
CA ASP A 231 6.45 28.69 2.70
C ASP A 231 5.05 28.27 2.24
N LEU A 232 4.16 28.09 3.19
CA LEU A 232 2.76 27.78 2.94
C LEU A 232 2.10 28.94 2.17
N PRO A 233 1.37 28.66 1.08
CA PRO A 233 0.60 29.68 0.39
C PRO A 233 -0.55 30.19 1.26
N LEU A 234 -0.97 31.43 1.01
CA LEU A 234 -2.08 32.05 1.73
C LEU A 234 -3.37 31.24 1.55
N GLY A 235 -4.12 31.08 2.64
CA GLY A 235 -5.37 30.33 2.66
C GLY A 235 -5.23 28.81 2.80
N LEU A 236 -4.04 28.22 2.62
CA LEU A 236 -3.86 26.78 2.71
C LEU A 236 -4.14 26.25 4.14
N MET A 237 -3.77 26.97 5.15
CA MET A 237 -4.00 26.56 6.55
C MET A 237 -5.48 26.49 6.89
N ASP A 238 -6.28 27.41 6.36
CA ASP A 238 -7.73 27.43 6.54
C ASP A 238 -8.39 26.24 5.82
N ASP A 239 -7.95 25.95 4.60
CA ASP A 239 -8.45 24.82 3.81
C ASP A 239 -8.09 23.47 4.47
N ILE A 240 -6.88 23.33 5.02
CA ILE A 240 -6.48 22.15 5.80
C ILE A 240 -7.35 22.00 7.05
N TYR A 241 -7.64 23.10 7.74
CA TYR A 241 -8.51 23.09 8.92
C TYR A 241 -9.92 22.60 8.58
N GLU A 242 -10.50 23.10 7.50
CA GLU A 242 -11.81 22.67 7.03
C GLU A 242 -11.81 21.20 6.62
N PHE A 243 -10.79 20.76 5.92
CA PHE A 243 -10.60 19.36 5.56
C PHE A 243 -10.58 18.44 6.81
N VAL A 244 -9.75 18.78 7.80
CA VAL A 244 -9.60 17.96 9.03
C VAL A 244 -10.93 17.83 9.78
N LYS A 245 -11.72 18.89 9.84
CA LYS A 245 -13.03 18.90 10.46
C LYS A 245 -14.01 17.94 9.78
N ASN A 246 -13.98 17.88 8.46
CA ASN A 246 -14.86 17.03 7.67
C ASN A 246 -14.36 15.57 7.59
N PHE A 247 -13.05 15.38 7.60
CA PHE A 247 -12.45 14.06 7.42
C PHE A 247 -12.74 13.08 8.57
N SER A 248 -12.94 13.59 9.79
CA SER A 248 -13.32 12.73 10.92
C SER A 248 -14.62 11.97 10.66
N ILE A 249 -15.58 12.60 9.97
CA ILE A 249 -16.85 11.97 9.58
C ILE A 249 -16.61 10.85 8.56
N ARG A 250 -15.66 11.04 7.64
CA ARG A 250 -15.29 10.01 6.66
C ARG A 250 -14.67 8.77 7.31
N ILE A 251 -13.88 8.97 8.35
CA ILE A 251 -13.35 7.83 9.14
C ILE A 251 -14.53 7.08 9.80
N ASP A 252 -15.49 7.78 10.39
CA ASP A 252 -16.65 7.16 11.03
C ASP A 252 -17.47 6.32 10.04
N GLU A 253 -17.70 6.80 8.83
CA GLU A 253 -18.40 6.08 7.76
C GLU A 253 -17.68 4.77 7.38
N VAL A 254 -16.36 4.79 7.27
CA VAL A 254 -15.57 3.58 6.98
C VAL A 254 -15.61 2.60 8.15
N GLU A 255 -15.54 3.09 9.38
CA GLU A 255 -15.66 2.25 10.57
C GLU A 255 -17.03 1.59 10.68
N GLU A 256 -18.10 2.32 10.41
CA GLU A 256 -19.46 1.77 10.40
C GLU A 256 -19.59 0.62 9.38
N MET A 257 -18.97 0.76 8.23
CA MET A 257 -18.99 -0.27 7.19
C MET A 257 -18.13 -1.51 7.55
N LEU A 258 -16.96 -1.34 8.15
CA LEU A 258 -15.98 -2.41 8.34
C LEU A 258 -15.95 -2.96 9.77
N THR A 259 -15.84 -2.13 10.78
CA THR A 259 -15.48 -2.53 12.15
C THR A 259 -16.42 -3.59 12.74
N ASN A 260 -17.73 -3.44 12.55
CA ASN A 260 -18.71 -4.38 13.07
C ASN A 260 -19.22 -5.39 12.04
N ASN A 261 -18.72 -5.33 10.82
CA ASN A 261 -19.12 -6.25 9.77
C ASN A 261 -18.63 -7.67 10.07
N ARG A 262 -19.56 -8.64 10.07
CA ARG A 262 -19.23 -10.05 10.34
C ARG A 262 -18.26 -10.66 9.32
N ILE A 263 -18.35 -10.25 8.06
CA ILE A 263 -17.47 -10.73 7.00
C ILE A 263 -16.05 -10.22 7.25
N TRP A 264 -15.91 -8.92 7.55
CA TRP A 264 -14.63 -8.32 7.88
C TRP A 264 -13.99 -8.98 9.09
N LYS A 265 -14.75 -9.18 10.17
CA LYS A 265 -14.26 -9.86 11.38
C LYS A 265 -13.80 -11.29 11.09
N ASN A 266 -14.59 -12.06 10.35
CA ASN A 266 -14.22 -13.46 10.01
C ASN A 266 -12.98 -13.55 9.12
N ARG A 267 -12.65 -12.48 8.38
CA ARG A 267 -11.51 -12.44 7.48
C ARG A 267 -10.25 -11.80 8.09
N THR A 268 -10.34 -11.25 9.32
CA THR A 268 -9.24 -10.49 9.95
C THR A 268 -8.96 -10.92 11.39
N VAL A 269 -9.96 -11.36 12.15
CA VAL A 269 -9.77 -11.82 13.54
C VAL A 269 -9.06 -13.17 13.53
N ASP A 270 -8.04 -13.29 14.36
CA ASP A 270 -7.17 -14.48 14.49
C ASP A 270 -6.43 -14.88 13.19
N ILE A 271 -6.36 -13.99 12.20
CA ILE A 271 -5.60 -14.17 10.97
C ILE A 271 -4.27 -13.42 11.05
N GLY A 272 -3.18 -14.11 10.69
CA GLY A 272 -1.83 -13.54 10.70
C GLY A 272 -1.39 -13.07 12.09
N VAL A 273 -1.67 -13.87 13.10
CA VAL A 273 -1.28 -13.58 14.47
C VAL A 273 0.23 -13.68 14.61
N ILE A 274 0.82 -12.65 15.25
CA ILE A 274 2.23 -12.62 15.60
C ILE A 274 2.39 -12.17 17.06
N THR A 275 3.17 -12.90 17.81
CA THR A 275 3.45 -12.56 19.21
C THR A 275 4.41 -11.38 19.30
N ALA A 276 4.46 -10.70 20.45
CA ALA A 276 5.37 -9.60 20.68
C ALA A 276 6.85 -10.02 20.52
N GLU A 277 7.22 -11.20 21.01
CA GLU A 277 8.57 -11.75 20.90
C GLU A 277 8.95 -12.05 19.45
N GLU A 278 8.06 -12.71 18.71
CA GLU A 278 8.26 -12.98 17.28
C GLU A 278 8.38 -11.69 16.48
N ALA A 279 7.53 -10.69 16.77
CA ALA A 279 7.54 -9.40 16.08
C ALA A 279 8.89 -8.67 16.24
N LEU A 280 9.49 -8.73 17.42
CA LEU A 280 10.83 -8.18 17.67
C LEU A 280 11.92 -9.00 16.95
N ASN A 281 11.84 -10.34 17.00
CA ASN A 281 12.83 -11.22 16.38
C ASN A 281 12.86 -11.10 14.85
N TYR A 282 11.70 -10.88 14.21
CA TYR A 282 11.62 -10.64 12.77
C TYR A 282 11.92 -9.20 12.37
N GLY A 283 12.17 -8.30 13.32
CA GLY A 283 12.50 -6.91 13.06
C GLY A 283 11.33 -6.09 12.54
N PHE A 284 10.10 -6.43 12.91
CA PHE A 284 8.93 -5.60 12.57
C PHE A 284 9.00 -4.24 13.24
N SER A 285 8.33 -3.26 12.65
CA SER A 285 8.24 -1.88 13.14
C SER A 285 6.81 -1.33 12.95
N GLY A 286 6.57 -0.16 13.53
CA GLY A 286 5.31 0.56 13.34
C GLY A 286 4.09 -0.21 13.86
N VAL A 287 3.03 -0.23 13.06
CA VAL A 287 1.75 -0.88 13.42
C VAL A 287 1.89 -2.37 13.64
N MET A 288 2.83 -3.04 12.99
CA MET A 288 3.08 -4.47 13.21
C MET A 288 3.53 -4.76 14.66
N LEU A 289 4.35 -3.89 15.26
CA LEU A 289 4.72 -3.99 16.67
C LEU A 289 3.58 -3.56 17.60
N ARG A 290 2.96 -2.42 17.31
CA ARG A 290 1.87 -1.90 18.16
C ARG A 290 0.66 -2.82 18.20
N GLY A 291 0.32 -3.46 17.08
CA GLY A 291 -0.73 -4.46 17.02
C GLY A 291 -0.45 -5.68 17.90
N SER A 292 0.81 -6.05 18.10
CA SER A 292 1.24 -7.16 18.98
C SER A 292 1.41 -6.76 20.45
N GLY A 293 1.00 -5.55 20.86
CA GLY A 293 1.01 -5.11 22.25
C GLY A 293 2.26 -4.36 22.69
N ILE A 294 3.18 -4.05 21.79
CA ILE A 294 4.42 -3.33 22.10
C ILE A 294 4.19 -1.83 21.94
N GLN A 295 4.32 -1.07 23.03
CA GLN A 295 4.19 0.37 23.03
C GLN A 295 5.47 1.03 22.52
N TRP A 296 5.66 1.03 21.20
CA TRP A 296 6.81 1.63 20.55
C TRP A 296 6.39 2.62 19.47
N ASP A 297 6.76 3.89 19.65
CA ASP A 297 6.62 4.95 18.66
C ASP A 297 7.82 5.90 18.76
N LEU A 298 8.58 6.04 17.66
CA LEU A 298 9.75 6.92 17.61
C LEU A 298 9.42 8.37 17.90
N ARG A 299 8.23 8.83 17.57
CA ARG A 299 7.76 10.19 17.85
C ARG A 299 7.68 10.49 19.35
N LYS A 300 7.51 9.43 20.18
CA LYS A 300 7.51 9.50 21.66
C LYS A 300 8.84 9.08 22.27
N ALA A 301 9.46 8.01 21.74
CA ALA A 301 10.69 7.43 22.33
C ALA A 301 11.93 8.28 22.02
N GLN A 302 12.02 8.84 20.81
CA GLN A 302 13.09 9.73 20.35
C GLN A 302 12.49 10.85 19.51
N PRO A 303 11.85 11.86 20.13
CA PRO A 303 11.20 12.95 19.43
C PRO A 303 12.15 13.65 18.45
N TYR A 304 11.66 13.93 17.27
CA TYR A 304 12.35 14.71 16.25
C TYR A 304 11.49 15.90 15.80
N ASP A 305 12.10 16.91 15.21
CA ASP A 305 11.46 18.19 14.88
C ASP A 305 10.70 18.75 16.11
N VAL A 306 9.37 18.85 16.07
CA VAL A 306 8.54 19.38 17.18
C VAL A 306 7.55 18.35 17.74
N TYR A 307 7.79 17.05 17.56
CA TYR A 307 6.92 16.02 18.14
C TYR A 307 6.92 16.00 19.68
N ASP A 308 7.92 16.58 20.32
CA ASP A 308 7.96 16.81 21.76
C ASP A 308 6.95 17.87 22.26
N GLN A 309 6.44 18.74 21.37
CA GLN A 309 5.51 19.82 21.68
C GLN A 309 4.05 19.51 21.30
N VAL A 310 3.79 18.36 20.72
CA VAL A 310 2.45 17.92 20.34
C VAL A 310 1.98 16.75 21.20
N GLU A 311 0.70 16.76 21.50
CA GLU A 311 0.06 15.73 22.31
C GLU A 311 -0.75 14.79 21.42
N PHE A 312 -0.48 13.52 21.53
CA PHE A 312 -1.21 12.44 20.86
C PHE A 312 -1.06 11.15 21.64
N ASP A 313 -1.96 10.20 21.39
CA ASP A 313 -1.93 8.89 22.00
C ASP A 313 -1.38 7.85 21.02
N VAL A 314 -0.78 6.77 21.53
CA VAL A 314 -0.24 5.67 20.73
C VAL A 314 -1.18 4.48 20.87
N PRO A 315 -1.91 4.11 19.82
CA PRO A 315 -2.80 2.96 19.87
C PRO A 315 -2.01 1.65 19.93
N ILE A 316 -2.50 0.71 20.74
CA ILE A 316 -1.86 -0.57 20.99
C ILE A 316 -2.91 -1.66 20.87
N GLY A 317 -2.61 -2.70 20.08
CA GLY A 317 -3.41 -3.91 19.99
C GLY A 317 -3.09 -4.89 21.11
N SER A 318 -3.85 -5.95 21.19
CA SER A 318 -3.70 -6.99 22.22
C SER A 318 -3.44 -8.37 21.66
N ARG A 319 -4.00 -8.69 20.50
CA ARG A 319 -3.97 -10.03 19.89
C ARG A 319 -2.87 -10.22 18.85
N GLY A 320 -2.40 -9.14 18.25
CA GLY A 320 -1.43 -9.19 17.17
C GLY A 320 -1.95 -9.76 15.86
N ASP A 321 -3.25 -9.66 15.61
CA ASP A 321 -3.91 -10.12 14.39
C ASP A 321 -4.16 -8.98 13.38
N CYS A 322 -4.68 -9.33 12.21
CA CYS A 322 -5.03 -8.34 11.18
C CYS A 322 -6.08 -7.34 11.67
N TYR A 323 -7.01 -7.77 12.53
CA TYR A 323 -8.08 -6.92 13.02
C TYR A 323 -7.54 -5.84 13.97
N ASP A 324 -6.67 -6.20 14.92
CA ASP A 324 -6.07 -5.22 15.83
C ASP A 324 -5.19 -4.22 15.07
N ARG A 325 -4.46 -4.67 14.05
CA ARG A 325 -3.68 -3.77 13.19
C ARG A 325 -4.57 -2.81 12.40
N TYR A 326 -5.72 -3.27 11.93
CA TYR A 326 -6.72 -2.41 11.30
C TYR A 326 -7.21 -1.33 12.28
N LEU A 327 -7.59 -1.73 13.50
CA LEU A 327 -8.05 -0.78 14.53
C LEU A 327 -6.94 0.24 14.89
N CYS A 328 -5.69 -0.21 15.03
CA CYS A 328 -4.56 0.69 15.26
C CYS A 328 -4.42 1.74 14.14
N ARG A 329 -4.55 1.33 12.87
CA ARG A 329 -4.45 2.28 11.75
C ARG A 329 -5.58 3.30 11.74
N VAL A 330 -6.80 2.88 12.04
CA VAL A 330 -7.94 3.79 12.11
C VAL A 330 -7.76 4.79 13.25
N GLU A 331 -7.33 4.32 14.42
CA GLU A 331 -7.07 5.23 15.54
C GLU A 331 -5.87 6.15 15.26
N GLU A 332 -4.82 5.68 14.59
CA GLU A 332 -3.70 6.52 14.16
C GLU A 332 -4.15 7.64 13.21
N MET A 333 -5.11 7.39 12.33
CA MET A 333 -5.69 8.46 11.51
C MET A 333 -6.35 9.54 12.37
N ARG A 334 -7.10 9.17 13.41
CA ARG A 334 -7.71 10.13 14.35
C ARG A 334 -6.66 10.93 15.12
N GLN A 335 -5.61 10.27 15.58
CA GLN A 335 -4.50 10.93 16.27
C GLN A 335 -3.73 11.87 15.34
N SER A 336 -3.56 11.52 14.07
CA SER A 336 -2.95 12.41 13.06
C SER A 336 -3.77 13.68 12.85
N LEU A 337 -5.10 13.59 12.81
CA LEU A 337 -5.96 14.79 12.76
C LEU A 337 -5.76 15.70 13.99
N ARG A 338 -5.64 15.09 15.17
CA ARG A 338 -5.37 15.83 16.41
C ARG A 338 -4.02 16.56 16.36
N ILE A 339 -3.00 15.94 15.81
CA ILE A 339 -1.68 16.55 15.64
C ILE A 339 -1.75 17.69 14.62
N ILE A 340 -2.40 17.48 13.47
CA ILE A 340 -2.55 18.52 12.44
C ILE A 340 -3.21 19.76 13.00
N LEU A 341 -4.29 19.64 13.77
CA LEU A 341 -4.95 20.77 14.44
C LEU A 341 -4.02 21.51 15.39
N GLN A 342 -3.18 20.79 16.14
CA GLN A 342 -2.19 21.42 17.00
C GLN A 342 -1.11 22.16 16.22
N CYS A 343 -0.67 21.60 15.09
CA CYS A 343 0.30 22.25 14.21
C CYS A 343 -0.27 23.56 13.63
N LEU A 344 -1.51 23.55 13.16
CA LEU A 344 -2.15 24.75 12.62
C LEU A 344 -2.26 25.88 13.68
N ASN A 345 -2.56 25.52 14.94
CA ASN A 345 -2.73 26.48 16.03
C ASN A 345 -1.40 26.98 16.63
N LYS A 346 -0.35 26.15 16.64
CA LYS A 346 0.91 26.45 17.32
C LYS A 346 2.03 26.90 16.38
N MET A 347 1.81 26.92 15.06
CA MET A 347 2.84 27.26 14.08
C MET A 347 3.32 28.71 14.24
N PRO A 348 4.61 28.96 14.56
CA PRO A 348 5.13 30.31 14.69
C PRO A 348 5.39 30.98 13.33
N PRO A 349 5.39 32.30 13.25
CA PRO A 349 5.97 33.02 12.11
C PRO A 349 7.50 32.88 12.13
N GLY A 350 8.14 33.01 10.98
CA GLY A 350 9.61 33.02 10.91
C GLY A 350 10.16 32.42 9.62
N GLU A 351 11.46 32.21 9.62
CA GLU A 351 12.19 31.62 8.50
C GLU A 351 11.83 30.12 8.29
N ILE A 352 11.92 29.71 7.04
CA ILE A 352 11.60 28.32 6.61
C ILE A 352 12.84 27.52 6.18
N LYS A 353 13.99 28.17 6.10
CA LYS A 353 15.28 27.60 5.70
C LYS A 353 16.39 28.13 6.59
N VAL A 354 17.42 27.32 6.75
CA VAL A 354 18.68 27.76 7.37
C VAL A 354 19.36 28.77 6.43
N ASP A 355 19.83 29.87 7.00
CA ASP A 355 20.60 30.91 6.31
C ASP A 355 22.08 30.49 6.19
N ASP A 356 22.31 29.45 5.41
CA ASP A 356 23.65 28.96 5.03
C ASP A 356 23.65 28.62 3.54
N ALA A 357 24.40 29.40 2.76
CA ALA A 357 24.53 29.22 1.31
C ALA A 357 25.10 27.86 0.90
N LYS A 358 25.79 27.16 1.80
CA LYS A 358 26.29 25.80 1.57
C LYS A 358 25.19 24.74 1.60
N VAL A 359 24.12 25.00 2.34
CA VAL A 359 23.00 24.06 2.54
C VAL A 359 21.80 24.45 1.70
N SER A 360 21.43 25.72 1.71
CA SER A 360 20.30 26.27 0.95
C SER A 360 20.80 27.02 -0.27
N PRO A 361 20.73 26.45 -1.49
CA PRO A 361 21.17 27.15 -2.69
C PRO A 361 20.33 28.43 -2.90
N PRO A 362 20.94 29.52 -3.39
CA PRO A 362 20.26 30.77 -3.70
C PRO A 362 19.16 30.57 -4.77
N LYS A 363 18.27 31.53 -4.88
CA LYS A 363 17.21 31.51 -5.89
C LYS A 363 17.81 31.42 -7.31
N ARG A 364 17.11 30.76 -8.24
CA ARG A 364 17.58 30.56 -9.60
C ARG A 364 17.98 31.85 -10.33
N ALA A 365 17.31 32.96 -10.01
CA ALA A 365 17.65 34.28 -10.54
C ALA A 365 19.01 34.78 -10.01
N GLU A 366 19.29 34.59 -8.74
CA GLU A 366 20.53 34.95 -8.08
C GLU A 366 21.69 34.09 -8.55
N MET A 367 21.47 32.77 -8.78
CA MET A 367 22.48 31.89 -9.34
C MET A 367 22.95 32.30 -10.75
N LYS A 368 22.10 32.94 -11.54
CA LYS A 368 22.47 33.46 -12.87
C LYS A 368 23.32 34.71 -12.81
N VAL A 369 23.25 35.48 -11.76
CA VAL A 369 23.93 36.77 -11.58
C VAL A 369 25.26 36.61 -10.84
N THR A 370 25.35 35.71 -9.89
CA THR A 370 26.50 35.57 -8.98
C THR A 370 27.63 34.66 -9.45
N CYS A 371 27.63 34.28 -10.73
CA CYS A 371 28.82 33.81 -11.43
C CYS A 371 29.49 32.45 -11.15
N PRO A 372 30.36 31.96 -12.03
CA PRO A 372 30.80 30.56 -12.16
C PRO A 372 31.73 30.02 -11.07
N GLN A 373 31.99 30.77 -10.00
CA GLN A 373 32.87 30.32 -8.92
C GLN A 373 32.16 29.67 -7.72
N MET A 374 30.85 29.81 -7.62
CA MET A 374 30.06 29.05 -6.66
C MET A 374 29.51 27.77 -7.30
N SER A 375 30.38 26.81 -7.55
CA SER A 375 29.97 25.43 -7.31
C SER A 375 29.42 25.44 -5.89
N PRO A 376 28.10 25.23 -5.66
CA PRO A 376 27.64 25.12 -4.30
C PRO A 376 28.50 24.04 -3.67
N GLY A 377 29.19 24.40 -2.61
CA GLY A 377 29.92 23.47 -1.77
C GLY A 377 28.96 22.56 -1.02
N VAL A 378 27.96 22.05 -1.73
CA VAL A 378 27.23 20.87 -1.29
C VAL A 378 28.31 19.83 -1.12
N PRO A 379 28.59 19.40 0.09
CA PRO A 379 29.64 18.43 0.32
C PRO A 379 29.39 17.29 -0.65
N ARG A 380 30.33 17.03 -1.56
CA ARG A 380 30.44 15.74 -2.20
C ARG A 380 30.89 14.80 -1.08
N GLY A 381 29.97 14.63 -0.12
CA GLY A 381 30.19 13.80 1.04
C GLY A 381 30.46 12.39 0.56
N GLY A 382 31.47 11.83 1.13
CA GLY A 382 31.92 10.50 0.76
C GLY A 382 30.74 9.53 0.71
N TRP A 383 30.69 8.81 -0.32
CA TRP A 383 29.78 7.80 -0.84
C TRP A 383 29.15 6.83 0.19
N HIS A 384 29.63 6.83 1.44
CA HIS A 384 29.27 5.83 2.44
C HIS A 384 28.08 6.19 3.31
N SER A 385 27.80 7.46 3.55
CA SER A 385 26.77 7.87 4.53
C SER A 385 25.34 7.74 4.00
N GLY A 386 25.09 8.11 2.74
CA GLY A 386 23.78 7.93 2.11
C GLY A 386 23.43 6.45 1.91
N GLN A 387 24.40 5.62 1.56
CA GLN A 387 24.24 4.17 1.44
C GLN A 387 23.92 3.50 2.79
N VAL A 388 24.53 3.95 3.88
CA VAL A 388 24.26 3.38 5.21
C VAL A 388 22.84 3.65 5.64
N THR A 389 22.32 4.86 5.40
CA THR A 389 20.95 5.24 5.78
C THR A 389 19.91 4.47 4.94
N LEU A 390 20.10 4.36 3.63
CA LEU A 390 19.26 3.56 2.75
C LEU A 390 19.28 2.07 3.13
N ARG A 391 20.47 1.49 3.28
CA ARG A 391 20.61 0.08 3.60
C ARG A 391 20.01 -0.32 4.94
N ALA A 392 20.06 0.53 5.94
CA ALA A 392 19.52 0.21 7.27
C ALA A 392 17.98 0.13 7.28
N GLY A 393 17.28 1.09 6.66
CA GLY A 393 15.83 1.10 6.57
C GLY A 393 15.27 -0.02 5.68
N ASP A 394 15.82 -0.14 4.49
CA ASP A 394 15.31 -1.02 3.44
C ASP A 394 15.58 -2.51 3.68
N THR A 395 16.69 -2.84 4.33
CA THR A 395 16.99 -4.24 4.68
C THR A 395 15.97 -4.78 5.68
N GLN A 396 15.45 -3.94 6.57
CA GLN A 396 14.48 -4.33 7.58
C GLN A 396 13.14 -4.71 6.94
N HIS A 397 12.60 -3.89 6.03
CA HIS A 397 11.33 -4.20 5.34
C HIS A 397 11.42 -5.47 4.49
N ARG A 398 12.52 -5.68 3.80
CA ARG A 398 12.75 -6.90 3.02
C ARG A 398 12.80 -8.15 3.89
N LEU A 399 13.55 -8.11 4.99
CA LEU A 399 13.68 -9.25 5.91
C LEU A 399 12.36 -9.54 6.62
N SER A 400 11.66 -8.52 7.09
CA SER A 400 10.36 -8.68 7.75
C SER A 400 9.30 -9.21 6.79
N LEU A 401 9.30 -8.78 5.52
CA LEU A 401 8.44 -9.36 4.50
C LEU A 401 8.75 -10.84 4.28
N GLN A 402 10.01 -11.19 4.03
CA GLN A 402 10.38 -12.56 3.68
C GLN A 402 10.11 -13.55 4.83
N ALA A 403 10.61 -13.25 6.01
CA ALA A 403 10.49 -14.14 7.14
C ALA A 403 9.11 -14.07 7.82
N GLY A 404 8.56 -12.87 7.95
CA GLY A 404 7.29 -12.65 8.61
C GLY A 404 6.11 -13.17 7.80
N LEU A 405 6.11 -12.99 6.47
CA LEU A 405 5.04 -13.49 5.61
C LEU A 405 4.96 -15.02 5.64
N ASP A 406 6.08 -15.72 5.55
CA ASP A 406 6.10 -17.18 5.65
C ASP A 406 5.52 -17.64 6.99
N ARG A 407 6.03 -17.07 8.09
CA ARG A 407 5.58 -17.44 9.44
C ARG A 407 4.09 -17.18 9.68
N MET A 408 3.59 -16.02 9.27
CA MET A 408 2.17 -15.67 9.45
C MET A 408 1.24 -16.47 8.52
N SER A 409 1.74 -16.96 7.38
CA SER A 409 0.93 -17.68 6.40
C SER A 409 0.83 -19.18 6.69
N GLN A 410 1.73 -19.75 7.47
CA GLN A 410 1.75 -21.19 7.77
C GLN A 410 0.49 -21.62 8.51
N GLY A 411 -0.18 -22.64 7.98
CA GLY A 411 -1.42 -23.19 8.56
C GLY A 411 -2.69 -22.43 8.18
N HIS A 412 -2.57 -21.31 7.48
CA HIS A 412 -3.71 -20.55 6.95
C HIS A 412 -4.08 -20.97 5.53
N MET A 413 -5.25 -20.54 5.08
CA MET A 413 -5.71 -20.75 3.71
C MET A 413 -5.14 -19.67 2.76
N LEU A 414 -5.17 -19.94 1.46
CA LEU A 414 -4.73 -19.00 0.43
C LEU A 414 -5.43 -17.62 0.55
N ALA A 415 -6.72 -17.62 0.86
CA ALA A 415 -7.48 -16.39 1.05
C ALA A 415 -6.99 -15.55 2.26
N ASP A 416 -6.46 -16.21 3.29
CA ASP A 416 -5.91 -15.54 4.46
C ASP A 416 -4.54 -14.93 4.17
N VAL A 417 -3.75 -15.56 3.28
CA VAL A 417 -2.47 -14.98 2.82
C VAL A 417 -2.67 -13.62 2.18
N VAL A 418 -3.76 -13.43 1.43
CA VAL A 418 -4.13 -12.13 0.86
C VAL A 418 -4.34 -11.08 1.96
N ALA A 419 -5.08 -11.44 3.02
CA ALA A 419 -5.28 -10.54 4.17
C ALA A 419 -3.96 -10.24 4.91
N ILE A 420 -3.08 -11.23 5.01
CA ILE A 420 -1.76 -11.07 5.65
C ILE A 420 -0.88 -10.12 4.84
N ILE A 421 -0.86 -10.20 3.51
CA ILE A 421 -0.12 -9.27 2.66
C ILE A 421 -0.64 -7.84 2.87
N GLY A 422 -1.95 -7.65 2.79
CA GLY A 422 -2.57 -6.32 2.96
C GLY A 422 -2.31 -5.70 4.35
N THR A 423 -2.31 -6.51 5.40
CA THR A 423 -2.07 -6.01 6.76
C THR A 423 -0.63 -5.56 7.00
N GLN A 424 0.34 -6.08 6.26
CA GLN A 424 1.74 -5.67 6.38
C GLN A 424 2.04 -4.29 5.79
N ASP A 425 1.12 -3.74 5.00
CA ASP A 425 1.24 -2.41 4.37
C ASP A 425 2.57 -2.23 3.60
N ILE A 426 2.85 -3.18 2.72
CA ILE A 426 4.12 -3.21 1.99
C ILE A 426 4.01 -2.41 0.70
N VAL A 427 4.98 -1.53 0.48
CA VAL A 427 5.22 -0.84 -0.78
C VAL A 427 6.46 -1.44 -1.44
N PHE A 428 6.28 -2.09 -2.58
CA PHE A 428 7.39 -2.81 -3.23
C PHE A 428 8.46 -1.87 -3.80
N GLY A 429 8.16 -0.60 -3.96
CA GLY A 429 9.15 0.41 -4.33
C GLY A 429 10.28 0.55 -3.29
N GLU A 430 9.97 0.46 -2.01
CA GLU A 430 10.97 0.47 -0.94
C GLU A 430 11.64 -0.90 -0.72
N VAL A 431 10.93 -1.98 -0.97
CA VAL A 431 11.47 -3.34 -0.84
C VAL A 431 12.51 -3.62 -1.92
N ASP A 432 12.23 -3.26 -3.17
CA ASP A 432 13.05 -3.59 -4.34
C ASP A 432 14.09 -2.52 -4.68
N ARG A 433 13.81 -1.23 -4.37
CA ARG A 433 14.71 -0.04 -4.57
C ARG A 433 15.08 0.21 -6.04
#